data_68604fab2ab69f6fdbc4df2d57607b7e
#
_entry.id   68604fab2ab69f6fdbc4df2d57607b7e
#
_cell.length_a   1.000
_cell.length_b   1.000
_cell.length_c   1.000
_cell.angle_alpha   90.00
_cell.angle_beta   90.00
_cell.angle_gamma   90.00
#
_symmetry.space_group_name_H-M   'P 1'
#
loop_
_entity.id
_entity.type
_entity.pdbx_description
1 polymer ?
#
loop_
_entity_poly.entity_id
_entity_poly.type
_entity_poly.pdbx_seq_one_letter_code
_entity_poly.pdbx_strand_id
1 'polypeptide(L)'
;MCELKVHVDTPRGEERVAEDVVYAQVETEHVLLKDVLGATYRVSDSFISTIDIGKESLSLTQSSIVTPFLRFLEACQKVETTRNYTEVEESWSDLKAKGDEIARSLWKKYGRSS
;
A
#
# COMPACT_ATOMS: atom_id res chain seq x y z
N MET A 1 -3.40 25.77 -7.21
CA MET A 1 -2.62 24.60 -6.80
C MET A 1 -3.55 23.58 -6.16
N CYS A 2 -3.42 22.33 -6.53
CA CYS A 2 -4.27 21.28 -5.94
C CYS A 2 -3.68 20.82 -4.62
N GLU A 3 -4.40 21.06 -3.55
CA GLU A 3 -4.04 20.58 -2.23
C GLU A 3 -5.05 19.52 -1.84
N LEU A 4 -4.55 18.33 -1.52
CA LEU A 4 -5.39 17.16 -1.34
C LEU A 4 -5.59 16.80 0.12
N LYS A 5 -6.81 16.35 0.45
CA LYS A 5 -7.11 15.74 1.74
C LYS A 5 -6.91 14.25 1.57
N VAL A 6 -6.12 13.65 2.46
CA VAL A 6 -5.76 12.24 2.33
C VAL A 6 -6.50 11.40 3.35
N HIS A 7 -7.19 10.37 2.85
CA HIS A 7 -7.90 9.39 3.67
C HIS A 7 -7.29 8.01 3.42
N VAL A 8 -7.27 7.19 4.45
CA VAL A 8 -6.77 5.82 4.36
C VAL A 8 -7.89 4.86 4.72
N ASP A 9 -8.18 3.93 3.80
CA ASP A 9 -9.08 2.82 4.09
C ASP A 9 -8.26 1.72 4.73
N THR A 10 -8.54 1.45 6.00
CA THR A 10 -7.87 0.41 6.76
C THR A 10 -8.86 -0.74 7.01
N PRO A 11 -8.38 -1.91 7.45
CA PRO A 11 -9.29 -2.98 7.86
C PRO A 11 -10.27 -2.58 8.97
N ARG A 12 -9.99 -1.48 9.67
CA ARG A 12 -10.86 -0.96 10.75
C ARG A 12 -11.78 0.16 10.29
N GLY A 13 -11.67 0.60 9.05
CA GLY A 13 -12.46 1.69 8.50
C GLY A 13 -11.60 2.81 7.96
N GLU A 14 -12.25 3.91 7.61
CA GLU A 14 -11.58 5.05 6.99
C GLU A 14 -11.01 5.99 8.05
N GLU A 15 -9.78 6.43 7.84
CA GLU A 15 -9.11 7.40 8.71
C GLU A 15 -8.58 8.56 7.89
N ARG A 16 -8.67 9.78 8.43
CA ARG A 16 -8.06 10.95 7.82
C ARG A 16 -6.62 11.07 8.31
N VAL A 17 -5.68 11.24 7.40
CA VAL A 17 -4.25 11.19 7.72
C VAL A 17 -3.56 12.53 7.58
N ALA A 18 -3.92 13.30 6.55
CA ALA A 18 -3.22 14.53 6.25
C ALA A 18 -4.09 15.46 5.40
N GLU A 19 -3.76 16.76 5.43
CA GLU A 19 -4.40 17.77 4.62
C GLU A 19 -3.35 18.57 3.87
N ASP A 20 -3.81 19.30 2.86
CA ASP A 20 -2.95 20.20 2.07
C ASP A 20 -1.76 19.46 1.44
N VAL A 21 -1.98 18.21 1.03
CA VAL A 21 -0.96 17.38 0.44
C VAL A 21 -0.79 17.74 -1.03
N VAL A 22 0.46 17.95 -1.43
CA VAL A 22 0.81 18.32 -2.81
C VAL A 22 1.68 17.28 -3.49
N TYR A 23 2.11 16.26 -2.77
CA TYR A 23 2.99 15.22 -3.31
C TYR A 23 2.67 13.89 -2.65
N ALA A 24 2.61 12.83 -3.46
CA ALA A 24 2.42 11.47 -2.98
C ALA A 24 3.25 10.52 -3.84
N GLN A 25 3.96 9.61 -3.19
CA GLN A 25 4.77 8.61 -3.87
C GLN A 25 4.58 7.26 -3.19
N VAL A 26 4.26 6.24 -3.98
CA VAL A 26 4.20 4.87 -3.48
C VAL A 26 5.63 4.33 -3.40
N GLU A 27 6.05 3.99 -2.20
CA GLU A 27 7.33 3.31 -1.98
C GLU A 27 7.03 1.89 -1.53
N THR A 28 8.05 1.04 -1.47
CA THR A 28 7.85 -0.38 -1.20
C THR A 28 7.13 -0.66 0.12
N GLU A 29 7.46 0.08 1.17
CA GLU A 29 6.92 -0.18 2.50
C GLU A 29 5.86 0.81 2.96
N HIS A 30 5.69 1.92 2.25
CA HIS A 30 4.75 2.96 2.64
C HIS A 30 4.45 3.90 1.47
N VAL A 31 3.44 4.73 1.65
CA VAL A 31 3.21 5.88 0.78
C VAL A 31 3.77 7.11 1.47
N LEU A 32 4.64 7.83 0.77
CA LEU A 32 5.21 9.09 1.26
C LEU A 32 4.34 10.25 0.80
N LEU A 33 3.92 11.09 1.74
CA LEU A 33 3.12 12.27 1.47
C LEU A 33 3.88 13.51 1.90
N LYS A 34 3.74 14.60 1.15
CA LYS A 34 4.30 15.90 1.54
C LYS A 34 3.22 16.96 1.44
N ASP A 35 3.10 17.79 2.46
CA ASP A 35 2.14 18.87 2.42
C ASP A 35 2.77 20.16 1.87
N VAL A 36 1.95 21.20 1.74
CA VAL A 36 2.35 22.47 1.15
C VAL A 36 3.46 23.16 1.94
N LEU A 37 3.61 22.84 3.22
CA LEU A 37 4.65 23.41 4.08
C LEU A 37 5.92 22.57 4.13
N GLY A 38 5.94 21.44 3.40
CA GLY A 38 7.08 20.56 3.36
C GLY A 38 7.10 19.47 4.42
N ALA A 39 6.09 19.39 5.27
CA ALA A 39 5.99 18.30 6.25
C ALA A 39 5.75 16.99 5.52
N THR A 40 6.34 15.91 6.03
CA THR A 40 6.21 14.59 5.45
C THR A 40 5.45 13.65 6.34
N TYR A 41 4.68 12.76 5.71
CA TYR A 41 3.91 11.72 6.39
C TYR A 41 4.16 10.40 5.68
N ARG A 42 4.22 9.32 6.43
CA ARG A 42 4.39 7.98 5.85
C ARG A 42 3.25 7.10 6.31
N VAL A 43 2.56 6.50 5.34
CA VAL A 43 1.47 5.56 5.62
C VAL A 43 1.96 4.17 5.22
N SER A 44 2.19 3.32 6.19
CA SER A 44 2.74 1.99 5.94
C SER A 44 1.76 1.06 5.24
N ASP A 45 2.29 0.07 4.52
CA ASP A 45 1.51 -1.00 3.90
C ASP A 45 0.31 -0.50 3.09
N SER A 46 0.52 0.54 2.28
CA SER A 46 -0.58 1.15 1.54
C SER A 46 -0.22 1.48 0.10
N PHE A 47 -1.23 1.75 -0.67
CA PHE A 47 -1.10 2.22 -2.05
C PHE A 47 -2.22 3.21 -2.36
N ILE A 48 -2.04 3.98 -3.43
CA ILE A 48 -3.03 4.98 -3.84
C ILE A 48 -4.15 4.27 -4.58
N SER A 49 -5.38 4.39 -4.06
CA SER A 49 -6.56 3.80 -4.68
C SER A 49 -7.34 4.79 -5.55
N THR A 50 -7.40 6.06 -5.14
CA THR A 50 -8.14 7.07 -5.89
C THR A 50 -7.51 8.44 -5.72
N ILE A 51 -7.41 9.18 -6.82
CA ILE A 51 -7.08 10.61 -6.81
C ILE A 51 -8.26 11.33 -7.47
N ASP A 52 -8.89 12.22 -6.74
CA ASP A 52 -10.03 12.99 -7.26
C ASP A 52 -9.72 14.48 -7.12
N ILE A 53 -9.27 15.08 -8.21
CA ILE A 53 -8.87 16.48 -8.21
C ILE A 53 -10.08 17.39 -7.99
N GLY A 54 -11.23 17.04 -8.55
CA GLY A 54 -12.45 17.82 -8.39
C GLY A 54 -12.90 17.91 -6.94
N LYS A 55 -12.70 16.85 -6.17
CA LYS A 55 -13.02 16.83 -4.74
C LYS A 55 -11.82 17.11 -3.86
N GLU A 56 -10.67 17.36 -4.47
CA GLU A 56 -9.41 17.61 -3.77
C GLU A 56 -9.11 16.49 -2.76
N SER A 57 -9.25 15.25 -3.20
CA SER A 57 -9.17 14.07 -2.34
C SER A 57 -8.22 13.03 -2.89
N LEU A 58 -7.46 12.41 -1.99
CA LEU A 58 -6.58 11.29 -2.28
C LEU A 58 -6.93 10.18 -1.31
N SER A 59 -7.26 9.00 -1.85
CA SER A 59 -7.59 7.84 -1.02
C SER A 59 -6.50 6.80 -1.13
N LEU A 60 -6.11 6.25 0.01
CA LEU A 60 -5.15 5.15 0.11
C LEU A 60 -5.86 3.93 0.64
N THR A 61 -5.40 2.75 0.23
CA THR A 61 -5.85 1.49 0.80
C THR A 61 -4.70 0.86 1.56
N GLN A 62 -4.95 0.45 2.79
CA GLN A 62 -3.95 -0.16 3.65
C GLN A 62 -4.26 -1.64 3.88
N SER A 63 -3.27 -2.48 3.68
CA SER A 63 -3.38 -3.92 3.91
C SER A 63 -2.00 -4.50 4.11
N SER A 64 -1.89 -5.49 4.98
CA SER A 64 -0.62 -6.14 5.26
C SER A 64 -0.03 -6.88 4.05
N ILE A 65 -0.80 -7.07 2.97
CA ILE A 65 -0.29 -7.73 1.77
C ILE A 65 0.42 -6.75 0.82
N VAL A 66 0.24 -5.44 1.02
CA VAL A 66 0.78 -4.45 0.08
C VAL A 66 2.31 -4.48 0.03
N THR A 67 2.98 -4.44 1.17
CA THR A 67 4.45 -4.47 1.20
C THR A 67 5.03 -5.76 0.59
N PRO A 68 4.56 -6.95 0.95
CA PRO A 68 5.03 -8.17 0.28
C PRO A 68 4.80 -8.16 -1.23
N PHE A 69 3.65 -7.65 -1.68
CA PHE A 69 3.36 -7.54 -3.11
C PHE A 69 4.34 -6.61 -3.82
N LEU A 70 4.58 -5.43 -3.26
CA LEU A 70 5.49 -4.46 -3.86
C LEU A 70 6.93 -4.94 -3.86
N ARG A 71 7.34 -5.68 -2.82
CA ARG A 71 8.68 -6.29 -2.80
C ARG A 71 8.85 -7.32 -3.89
N PHE A 72 7.83 -8.13 -4.12
CA PHE A 72 7.85 -9.12 -5.19
C PHE A 72 7.95 -8.41 -6.55
N LEU A 73 7.13 -7.39 -6.76
CA LEU A 73 7.15 -6.62 -8.00
C LEU A 73 8.53 -6.00 -8.25
N GLU A 74 9.13 -5.41 -7.22
CA GLU A 74 10.47 -4.84 -7.30
C GLU A 74 11.53 -5.89 -7.65
N ALA A 75 11.46 -7.07 -7.02
CA ALA A 75 12.37 -8.17 -7.31
C ALA A 75 12.25 -8.62 -8.77
N CYS A 76 11.02 -8.70 -9.29
CA CYS A 76 10.78 -9.05 -10.68
C CYS A 76 11.40 -8.04 -11.66
N GLN A 77 11.34 -6.76 -11.31
CA GLN A 77 11.91 -5.71 -12.13
C GLN A 77 13.45 -5.73 -12.07
N LYS A 78 14.00 -5.98 -10.90
CA LYS A 78 15.46 -5.99 -10.70
C LYS A 78 16.14 -7.21 -11.33
N VAL A 79 15.47 -8.34 -11.43
CA VAL A 79 16.11 -9.56 -11.95
C VAL A 79 16.61 -9.39 -13.37
N GLU A 80 16.03 -8.49 -14.13
CA GLU A 80 16.48 -8.20 -15.50
C GLU A 80 17.92 -7.68 -15.53
N THR A 81 18.34 -6.94 -14.50
CA THR A 81 19.67 -6.36 -14.43
C THR A 81 20.60 -7.12 -13.48
N THR A 82 20.10 -7.53 -12.31
CA THR A 82 20.92 -8.19 -11.30
C THR A 82 21.13 -9.67 -11.57
N ARG A 83 20.21 -10.29 -12.30
CA ARG A 83 20.18 -11.74 -12.55
C ARG A 83 20.05 -12.55 -11.26
N ASN A 84 19.61 -11.91 -10.17
CA ASN A 84 19.45 -12.56 -8.87
C ASN A 84 18.04 -13.11 -8.71
N TYR A 85 17.87 -14.36 -9.08
CA TYR A 85 16.56 -15.01 -9.01
C TYR A 85 16.15 -15.34 -7.57
N THR A 86 17.12 -15.43 -6.65
CA THR A 86 16.83 -15.75 -5.25
C THR A 86 15.88 -14.73 -4.61
N GLU A 87 16.05 -13.44 -4.91
CA GLU A 87 15.14 -12.42 -4.40
C GLU A 87 13.72 -12.61 -4.90
N VAL A 88 13.56 -13.06 -6.14
CA VAL A 88 12.23 -13.34 -6.70
C VAL A 88 11.57 -14.49 -5.94
N GLU A 89 12.31 -15.58 -5.69
CA GLU A 89 11.78 -16.73 -4.95
C GLU A 89 11.40 -16.37 -3.52
N GLU A 90 12.27 -15.65 -2.82
CA GLU A 90 12.03 -15.26 -1.44
C GLU A 90 10.85 -14.34 -1.31
N SER A 91 10.77 -13.31 -2.15
CA SER A 91 9.67 -12.36 -2.11
C SER A 91 8.35 -13.00 -2.51
N TRP A 92 8.38 -13.95 -3.46
CA TRP A 92 7.18 -14.71 -3.82
C TRP A 92 6.72 -15.59 -2.66
N SER A 93 7.66 -16.24 -1.96
CA SER A 93 7.35 -17.07 -0.79
C SER A 93 6.68 -16.23 0.30
N ASP A 94 7.22 -15.05 0.56
CA ASP A 94 6.65 -14.11 1.56
C ASP A 94 5.25 -13.66 1.17
N LEU A 95 5.05 -13.33 -0.10
CA LEU A 95 3.76 -12.90 -0.62
C LEU A 95 2.72 -14.01 -0.50
N LYS A 96 3.08 -15.24 -0.88
CA LYS A 96 2.21 -16.40 -0.74
C LYS A 96 1.81 -16.62 0.72
N ALA A 97 2.80 -16.61 1.61
CA ALA A 97 2.55 -16.81 3.04
C ALA A 97 1.59 -15.75 3.59
N LYS A 98 1.78 -14.50 3.22
CA LYS A 98 0.90 -13.42 3.68
C LYS A 98 -0.50 -13.56 3.11
N GLY A 99 -0.63 -13.93 1.84
CA GLY A 99 -1.92 -14.17 1.22
C GLY A 99 -2.67 -15.32 1.89
N ASP A 100 -1.96 -16.42 2.18
CA ASP A 100 -2.54 -17.56 2.88
C ASP A 100 -3.01 -17.18 4.29
N GLU A 101 -2.22 -16.39 4.99
CA GLU A 101 -2.56 -15.92 6.34
C GLU A 101 -3.84 -15.10 6.33
N ILE A 102 -3.94 -14.16 5.41
CA ILE A 102 -5.12 -13.28 5.29
C ILE A 102 -6.34 -14.12 4.90
N ALA A 103 -6.19 -15.00 3.92
CA ALA A 103 -7.30 -15.83 3.44
C ALA A 103 -7.82 -16.74 4.55
N ARG A 104 -6.93 -17.34 5.34
CA ARG A 104 -7.34 -18.18 6.48
C ARG A 104 -8.07 -17.38 7.53
N SER A 105 -7.57 -16.19 7.83
CA SER A 105 -8.20 -15.31 8.81
C SER A 105 -9.62 -14.95 8.40
N LEU A 106 -9.80 -14.60 7.13
CA LEU A 106 -11.11 -14.26 6.59
C LEU A 106 -12.03 -15.50 6.51
N TRP A 107 -11.46 -16.66 6.18
CA TRP A 107 -12.25 -17.88 6.15
C TRP A 107 -12.77 -18.24 7.54
N LYS A 108 -11.94 -18.11 8.57
CA LYS A 108 -12.36 -18.37 9.95
C LYS A 108 -13.50 -17.43 10.38
N LYS A 109 -13.45 -16.20 9.89
CA LYS A 109 -14.42 -15.17 10.30
C LYS A 109 -15.72 -15.26 9.51
N TYR A 110 -15.66 -15.57 8.22
CA TYR A 110 -16.82 -15.51 7.32
C TYR A 110 -17.16 -16.81 6.59
N GLY A 111 -16.19 -17.69 6.40
CA GLY A 111 -16.36 -18.89 5.59
C GLY A 111 -17.33 -19.90 6.15
N ARG A 112 -17.59 -19.86 7.45
CA ARG A 112 -18.49 -20.80 8.13
C ARG A 112 -19.95 -20.37 8.14
N SER A 113 -20.24 -19.17 7.68
CA SER A 113 -21.59 -18.61 7.77
C SER A 113 -22.42 -18.85 6.53
N SER A 114 -21.89 -19.58 5.59
CA SER A 114 -22.61 -19.94 4.36
C SER A 114 -23.50 -21.14 4.54
#